data_902602304d75e179fe78205f07d2b9f5
#
_entry.id   902602304d75e179fe78205f07d2b9f5
#
_cell.length_a   1.000
_cell.length_b   1.000
_cell.length_c   1.000
_cell.angle_alpha   90.00
_cell.angle_beta   90.00
_cell.angle_gamma   90.00
#
_symmetry.space_group_name_H-M   'P 1'
#
loop_
_entity.id
_entity.type
_entity.pdbx_description
1 polymer ?
#
loop_
_entity_poly.entity_id
_entity_poly.type
_entity_poly.pdbx_seq_one_letter_code
_entity_poly.pdbx_strand_id
1 'polypeptide(L)'
;LHKAIRRQRQMCIRDSHSIKMIVNSGGNTLINQHGDCNWTDKVLRDDSKCEFIVVCDNMMTPSARYADILLPDTLGPETDDICGNGDSMGDLACIYPMHKAVDPAFDQRPSWEICRGIAKELGLEEQYTEGRDQKGWIKWCYEQTRKDNPELPEFDKFWKAGPTQLFNVKWQPIMFKEFRDDPVKNPLKTPSGKIEIYSEALANLSKTWVLPKGDVISALPKFVQTFDMPGDKAAKKYPLQCFGYHGHGRTHSTFHNLPWLREVHPDQVLINELDAKVRNIADGDKVHVFNDRGCIEVPAHVTKRIMPGVCAVPQGAWYKPVKKDGKTIDVGAFINTLTGHRPSP
;
A
#
# COMPACT_ATOMS: atom_id res chain seq x y z
N LEU A 1 19.49 -3.34 6.45
CA LEU A 1 18.08 -3.72 6.78
C LEU A 1 17.85 -3.69 8.29
N HIS A 2 18.66 -4.39 9.10
CA HIS A 2 18.49 -4.46 10.58
C HIS A 2 18.55 -3.11 11.30
N LYS A 3 19.37 -2.16 10.84
CA LYS A 3 19.45 -0.81 11.43
C LYS A 3 18.23 0.04 11.09
N ALA A 4 17.66 -0.11 9.89
CA ALA A 4 16.47 0.62 9.47
C ALA A 4 15.22 0.13 10.20
N ILE A 5 15.04 -1.19 10.33
CA ILE A 5 13.93 -1.81 11.07
C ILE A 5 14.01 -1.45 12.57
N ARG A 6 15.21 -1.41 13.16
CA ARG A 6 15.42 -0.97 14.55
C ARG A 6 15.03 0.51 14.75
N ARG A 7 15.37 1.39 13.80
CA ARG A 7 14.98 2.81 13.84
C ARG A 7 13.48 2.98 13.69
N GLN A 8 12.86 2.28 12.75
CA GLN A 8 11.42 2.33 12.50
C GLN A 8 10.63 1.84 13.73
N ARG A 9 11.08 0.79 14.41
CA ARG A 9 10.45 0.28 15.63
C ARG A 9 10.70 1.18 16.86
N GLN A 10 11.87 1.82 16.96
CA GLN A 10 12.11 2.84 17.99
C GLN A 10 11.22 4.07 17.79
N MET A 11 10.96 4.47 16.54
CA MET A 11 10.02 5.56 16.23
C MET A 11 8.58 5.20 16.61
N CYS A 12 8.14 3.94 16.43
CA CYS A 12 6.77 3.52 16.76
C CYS A 12 6.52 3.26 18.25
N ILE A 13 7.55 2.96 19.05
CA ILE A 13 7.40 2.52 20.45
C ILE A 13 8.03 3.48 21.47
N ARG A 14 9.02 4.26 21.07
CA ARG A 14 9.69 5.25 21.91
C ARG A 14 9.77 6.55 21.13
N ASP A 15 8.83 7.43 21.37
CA ASP A 15 8.80 8.81 20.86
C ASP A 15 10.02 9.61 21.34
N SER A 16 11.18 9.33 20.75
CA SER A 16 12.40 10.08 21.04
C SER A 16 12.55 11.32 20.15
N HIS A 17 11.76 11.42 19.08
CA HIS A 17 11.82 12.54 18.14
C HIS A 17 10.42 13.05 17.79
N SER A 18 10.20 14.35 18.01
CA SER A 18 9.02 15.03 17.53
C SER A 18 9.05 15.11 16.00
N ILE A 19 8.03 14.59 15.34
CA ILE A 19 7.84 14.77 13.90
C ILE A 19 7.19 16.13 13.71
N LYS A 20 7.90 17.05 13.06
CA LYS A 20 7.40 18.41 12.81
C LYS A 20 6.74 18.55 11.45
N MET A 21 7.17 17.78 10.47
CA MET A 21 6.64 17.82 9.12
C MET A 21 6.51 16.42 8.53
N ILE A 22 5.42 16.18 7.84
CA ILE A 22 5.20 15.01 6.99
C ILE A 22 5.09 15.47 5.55
N VAL A 23 5.88 14.86 4.65
CA VAL A 23 5.72 15.00 3.21
C VAL A 23 5.25 13.66 2.65
N ASN A 24 4.02 13.64 2.13
CA ASN A 24 3.43 12.46 1.50
C ASN A 24 3.36 12.69 -0.01
N SER A 25 4.10 11.90 -0.76
CA SER A 25 4.15 11.99 -2.23
C SER A 25 3.61 10.70 -2.85
N GLY A 26 2.65 10.85 -3.76
CA GLY A 26 2.15 9.77 -4.60
C GLY A 26 1.44 8.64 -3.84
N GLY A 27 0.53 8.95 -2.92
CA GLY A 27 -0.19 7.88 -2.24
C GLY A 27 -1.19 8.31 -1.18
N ASN A 28 -2.29 7.58 -1.12
CA ASN A 28 -3.32 7.75 -0.09
C ASN A 28 -2.92 7.02 1.20
N THR A 29 -1.72 7.35 1.75
CA THR A 29 -1.08 6.55 2.80
C THR A 29 -1.36 7.06 4.22
N LEU A 30 -1.52 8.37 4.42
CA LEU A 30 -1.65 8.96 5.75
C LEU A 30 -2.81 8.38 6.56
N ILE A 31 -3.97 8.21 5.93
CA ILE A 31 -5.17 7.67 6.60
C ILE A 31 -5.56 6.29 6.09
N ASN A 32 -5.36 5.98 4.81
CA ASN A 32 -5.91 4.77 4.20
C ASN A 32 -5.03 3.51 4.36
N GLN A 33 -3.77 3.64 4.75
CA GLN A 33 -2.86 2.49 4.88
C GLN A 33 -2.83 1.90 6.30
N HIS A 34 -3.23 2.67 7.30
CA HIS A 34 -3.09 2.29 8.70
C HIS A 34 -4.40 1.75 9.29
N GLY A 35 -4.27 0.82 10.24
CA GLY A 35 -5.39 0.37 11.06
C GLY A 35 -5.82 1.43 12.08
N ASP A 36 -7.03 1.26 12.65
CA ASP A 36 -7.63 2.19 13.61
C ASP A 36 -7.63 3.63 13.09
N CYS A 37 -8.26 3.83 11.93
CA CYS A 37 -8.22 5.13 11.27
C CYS A 37 -8.90 6.24 12.07
N ASN A 38 -9.82 5.92 12.99
CA ASN A 38 -10.39 6.91 13.90
C ASN A 38 -9.34 7.48 14.88
N TRP A 39 -8.38 6.69 15.27
CA TRP A 39 -7.23 7.15 16.07
C TRP A 39 -6.24 7.92 15.18
N THR A 40 -5.95 7.42 13.99
CA THR A 40 -5.09 8.11 13.02
C THR A 40 -5.65 9.48 12.62
N ASP A 41 -6.97 9.60 12.42
CA ASP A 41 -7.65 10.88 12.16
C ASP A 41 -7.39 11.90 13.28
N LYS A 42 -7.47 11.47 14.54
CA LYS A 42 -7.17 12.33 15.69
C LYS A 42 -5.70 12.77 15.71
N VAL A 43 -4.78 11.88 15.39
CA VAL A 43 -3.34 12.19 15.36
C VAL A 43 -3.02 13.19 14.24
N LEU A 44 -3.58 12.99 13.05
CA LEU A 44 -3.34 13.88 11.90
C LEU A 44 -3.97 15.27 12.06
N ARG A 45 -4.94 15.43 12.96
CA ARG A 45 -5.58 16.71 13.29
C ARG A 45 -5.00 17.39 14.52
N ASP A 46 -4.00 16.79 15.12
CA ASP A 46 -3.38 17.30 16.35
C ASP A 46 -2.02 17.91 16.02
N ASP A 47 -1.96 19.23 15.88
CA ASP A 47 -0.75 19.99 15.55
C ASP A 47 0.37 19.76 16.56
N SER A 48 0.03 19.34 17.80
CA SER A 48 1.04 18.97 18.79
C SER A 48 1.79 17.68 18.42
N LYS A 49 1.24 16.88 17.50
CA LYS A 49 1.84 15.61 16.99
C LYS A 49 2.62 15.80 15.70
N CYS A 50 2.06 16.60 14.80
CA CYS A 50 2.70 17.00 13.56
C CYS A 50 2.15 18.35 13.12
N GLU A 51 2.98 19.38 13.16
CA GLU A 51 2.57 20.76 12.94
C GLU A 51 2.43 21.15 11.46
N PHE A 52 2.89 20.29 10.53
CA PHE A 52 2.87 20.61 9.10
C PHE A 52 2.81 19.37 8.20
N ILE A 53 1.81 19.30 7.32
CA ILE A 53 1.58 18.19 6.41
C ILE A 53 1.54 18.71 4.97
N VAL A 54 2.45 18.21 4.14
CA VAL A 54 2.47 18.45 2.69
C VAL A 54 2.05 17.18 1.98
N VAL A 55 1.10 17.29 1.07
CA VAL A 55 0.70 16.17 0.21
C VAL A 55 0.88 16.54 -1.26
N CYS A 56 1.62 15.72 -1.98
CA CYS A 56 1.75 15.75 -3.43
C CYS A 56 0.93 14.59 -4.00
N ASP A 57 -0.16 14.87 -4.68
CA ASP A 57 -1.04 13.84 -5.25
C ASP A 57 -1.80 14.41 -6.46
N ASN A 58 -2.24 13.52 -7.35
CA ASN A 58 -3.03 13.89 -8.53
C ASN A 58 -4.55 13.87 -8.27
N MET A 59 -4.98 13.39 -7.10
CA MET A 59 -6.39 13.31 -6.69
C MET A 59 -6.57 13.82 -5.26
N MET A 60 -7.75 14.38 -4.97
CA MET A 60 -8.15 14.77 -3.61
C MET A 60 -8.52 13.52 -2.80
N THR A 61 -7.51 12.73 -2.47
CA THR A 61 -7.64 11.52 -1.65
C THR A 61 -8.03 11.86 -0.21
N PRO A 62 -8.51 10.89 0.58
CA PRO A 62 -8.68 11.09 2.02
C PRO A 62 -7.43 11.62 2.73
N SER A 63 -6.24 11.16 2.33
CA SER A 63 -4.97 11.64 2.87
C SER A 63 -4.69 13.10 2.50
N ALA A 64 -5.01 13.50 1.28
CA ALA A 64 -4.83 14.87 0.80
C ALA A 64 -5.65 15.89 1.60
N ARG A 65 -6.75 15.46 2.25
CA ARG A 65 -7.61 16.33 3.07
C ARG A 65 -7.00 16.73 4.40
N TYR A 66 -5.88 16.15 4.81
CA TYR A 66 -5.14 16.53 6.02
C TYR A 66 -3.98 17.47 5.73
N ALA A 67 -3.75 17.80 4.45
CA ALA A 67 -2.62 18.64 4.06
C ALA A 67 -2.84 20.11 4.40
N ASP A 68 -1.81 20.75 4.93
CA ASP A 68 -1.69 22.20 5.02
C ASP A 68 -1.33 22.79 3.66
N ILE A 69 -0.51 22.06 2.87
CA ILE A 69 -0.17 22.39 1.49
C ILE A 69 -0.43 21.18 0.59
N LEU A 70 -1.22 21.41 -0.46
CA LEU A 70 -1.39 20.47 -1.58
C LEU A 70 -0.53 20.90 -2.76
N LEU A 71 0.26 19.96 -3.27
CA LEU A 71 1.05 20.11 -4.48
C LEU A 71 0.43 19.20 -5.56
N PRO A 72 -0.27 19.76 -6.54
CA PRO A 72 -0.95 18.95 -7.55
C PRO A 72 0.05 18.32 -8.51
N ASP A 73 0.06 16.99 -8.57
CA ASP A 73 0.89 16.20 -9.49
C ASP A 73 0.16 15.91 -10.80
N THR A 74 0.91 15.63 -11.85
CA THR A 74 0.37 15.21 -13.15
C THR A 74 -0.10 13.77 -13.13
N LEU A 75 -1.07 13.45 -14.00
CA LEU A 75 -1.38 12.09 -14.38
C LEU A 75 -0.35 11.56 -15.39
N GLY A 76 -0.20 10.23 -15.48
CA GLY A 76 0.72 9.63 -16.45
C GLY A 76 0.58 10.14 -17.89
N PRO A 77 -0.64 10.31 -18.45
CA PRO A 77 -0.82 10.88 -19.79
C PRO A 77 -0.48 12.37 -19.94
N GLU A 78 -0.28 13.09 -18.85
CA GLU A 78 -0.01 14.53 -18.82
C GLU A 78 1.49 14.87 -18.81
N THR A 79 2.35 13.86 -18.78
CA THR A 79 3.82 14.04 -18.70
C THR A 79 4.56 12.98 -19.51
N ASP A 80 5.76 13.33 -19.97
CA ASP A 80 6.68 12.35 -20.54
C ASP A 80 7.33 11.52 -19.43
N ASP A 81 7.49 10.21 -19.66
CA ASP A 81 8.17 9.29 -18.75
C ASP A 81 8.68 8.05 -19.49
N ILE A 82 9.23 7.10 -18.76
CA ILE A 82 9.65 5.78 -19.22
C ILE A 82 9.09 4.73 -18.27
N CYS A 83 8.56 3.66 -18.79
CA CYS A 83 8.07 2.56 -17.99
C CYS A 83 8.76 1.25 -18.37
N GLY A 84 9.18 0.50 -17.35
CA GLY A 84 9.65 -0.88 -17.49
C GLY A 84 8.66 -1.82 -16.81
N ASN A 85 8.38 -2.94 -17.44
CA ASN A 85 7.49 -3.96 -16.88
C ASN A 85 8.30 -5.19 -16.48
N GLY A 86 8.99 -5.11 -15.34
CA GLY A 86 9.90 -6.16 -14.90
C GLY A 86 9.42 -6.97 -13.70
N ASP A 87 8.79 -6.33 -12.72
CA ASP A 87 8.65 -6.94 -11.40
C ASP A 87 7.24 -7.41 -11.05
N SER A 88 6.21 -6.83 -11.64
CA SER A 88 4.84 -7.04 -11.16
C SER A 88 4.01 -8.00 -12.02
N MET A 89 4.39 -8.23 -13.25
CA MET A 89 3.61 -9.03 -14.21
C MET A 89 4.37 -10.25 -14.75
N GLY A 90 5.47 -10.60 -14.13
CA GLY A 90 6.13 -11.89 -14.26
C GLY A 90 6.81 -12.19 -15.60
N ASP A 91 6.25 -11.82 -16.74
CA ASP A 91 6.66 -12.45 -17.99
C ASP A 91 6.96 -11.50 -19.17
N LEU A 92 6.68 -10.21 -19.02
CA LEU A 92 6.91 -9.24 -20.09
C LEU A 92 8.05 -8.31 -19.71
N ALA A 93 9.28 -8.74 -19.89
CA ALA A 93 10.42 -7.86 -19.81
C ALA A 93 10.42 -6.91 -21.00
N CYS A 94 9.69 -5.81 -20.86
CA CYS A 94 9.67 -4.76 -21.86
C CYS A 94 9.90 -3.39 -21.23
N ILE A 95 10.46 -2.48 -22.02
CA ILE A 95 10.59 -1.07 -21.68
C ILE A 95 9.93 -0.27 -22.79
N TYR A 96 9.19 0.76 -22.44
CA TYR A 96 8.50 1.61 -23.41
C TYR A 96 8.51 3.08 -23.00
N PRO A 97 8.56 3.99 -23.99
CA PRO A 97 8.41 5.40 -23.72
C PRO A 97 6.94 5.72 -23.41
N MET A 98 6.73 6.57 -22.45
CA MET A 98 5.43 7.15 -22.14
C MET A 98 5.45 8.60 -22.64
N HIS A 99 4.79 8.85 -23.74
CA HIS A 99 4.68 10.19 -24.30
C HIS A 99 3.52 10.94 -23.66
N LYS A 100 3.72 12.21 -23.35
CA LYS A 100 2.65 13.11 -22.98
C LYS A 100 1.57 13.09 -24.08
N ALA A 101 0.34 12.75 -23.73
CA ALA A 101 -0.77 12.65 -24.64
C ALA A 101 -1.74 13.85 -24.54
N VAL A 102 -1.82 14.47 -23.36
CA VAL A 102 -2.72 15.61 -23.07
C VAL A 102 -2.00 16.61 -22.19
N ASP A 103 -2.41 17.86 -22.26
CA ASP A 103 -1.94 18.89 -21.34
C ASP A 103 -2.64 18.73 -19.98
N PRO A 104 -1.95 19.07 -18.86
CA PRO A 104 -2.58 19.16 -17.55
C PRO A 104 -3.81 20.09 -17.60
N ALA A 105 -4.90 19.65 -16.99
CA ALA A 105 -6.16 20.42 -17.00
C ALA A 105 -6.12 21.64 -16.06
N PHE A 106 -5.21 21.62 -15.08
CA PHE A 106 -5.06 22.67 -14.06
C PHE A 106 -3.58 22.99 -13.84
N ASP A 107 -3.20 23.56 -12.71
CA ASP A 107 -1.79 23.90 -12.36
C ASP A 107 -1.01 22.69 -11.80
N GLN A 108 -1.19 21.51 -12.41
CA GLN A 108 -0.42 20.33 -12.06
C GLN A 108 0.99 20.42 -12.67
N ARG A 109 1.96 19.88 -11.92
CA ARG A 109 3.35 19.76 -12.34
C ARG A 109 3.86 18.36 -12.06
N PRO A 110 4.72 17.80 -12.93
CA PRO A 110 5.36 16.52 -12.63
C PRO A 110 6.09 16.56 -11.28
N SER A 111 6.04 15.47 -10.51
CA SER A 111 6.74 15.38 -9.22
C SER A 111 8.19 15.79 -9.30
N TRP A 112 8.86 15.52 -10.44
CA TRP A 112 10.24 15.95 -10.67
C TRP A 112 10.38 17.48 -10.65
N GLU A 113 9.49 18.22 -11.30
CA GLU A 113 9.50 19.69 -11.31
C GLU A 113 9.15 20.28 -9.94
N ILE A 114 8.21 19.66 -9.23
CA ILE A 114 7.87 20.05 -7.85
C ILE A 114 9.12 19.94 -6.96
N CYS A 115 9.79 18.78 -6.98
CA CYS A 115 11.01 18.56 -6.21
C CYS A 115 12.16 19.49 -6.64
N ARG A 116 12.30 19.75 -7.94
CA ARG A 116 13.29 20.73 -8.46
C ARG A 116 13.02 22.13 -7.91
N GLY A 117 11.75 22.55 -7.90
CA GLY A 117 11.36 23.85 -7.32
C GLY A 117 11.75 23.97 -5.85
N ILE A 118 11.47 22.92 -5.05
CA ILE A 118 11.87 22.86 -3.64
C ILE A 118 13.41 22.92 -3.52
N ALA A 119 14.12 22.12 -4.32
CA ALA A 119 15.58 22.10 -4.31
C ALA A 119 16.18 23.47 -4.66
N LYS A 120 15.58 24.21 -5.60
CA LYS A 120 15.98 25.56 -5.97
C LYS A 120 15.88 26.52 -4.79
N GLU A 121 14.76 26.54 -4.08
CA GLU A 121 14.56 27.40 -2.90
C GLU A 121 15.53 27.04 -1.76
N LEU A 122 15.98 25.78 -1.69
CA LEU A 122 16.98 25.32 -0.73
C LEU A 122 18.43 25.55 -1.20
N GLY A 123 18.66 26.10 -2.41
CA GLY A 123 20.00 26.27 -2.99
C GLY A 123 20.66 24.95 -3.42
N LEU A 124 19.88 23.92 -3.68
CA LEU A 124 20.32 22.55 -4.00
C LEU A 124 19.93 22.10 -5.42
N GLU A 125 19.50 23.03 -6.28
CA GLU A 125 18.96 22.69 -7.63
C GLU A 125 19.98 21.92 -8.46
N GLU A 126 21.24 22.34 -8.47
CA GLU A 126 22.28 21.66 -9.26
C GLU A 126 22.57 20.23 -8.77
N GLN A 127 22.62 20.04 -7.44
CA GLN A 127 22.80 18.72 -6.85
C GLN A 127 21.62 17.79 -7.14
N TYR A 128 20.39 18.33 -7.16
CA TYR A 128 19.19 17.56 -7.46
C TYR A 128 19.09 17.21 -8.95
N THR A 129 19.37 18.16 -9.83
CA THR A 129 19.20 17.97 -11.27
C THR A 129 20.44 17.34 -11.92
N GLU A 130 21.62 17.47 -11.34
CA GLU A 130 22.90 17.13 -11.96
C GLU A 130 23.03 17.70 -13.39
N GLY A 131 22.48 18.90 -13.60
CA GLY A 131 22.43 19.56 -14.90
C GLY A 131 21.48 18.96 -15.93
N ARG A 132 20.60 18.02 -15.53
CA ARG A 132 19.62 17.37 -16.43
C ARG A 132 18.24 18.00 -16.24
N ASP A 133 17.50 18.09 -17.32
CA ASP A 133 16.05 18.26 -17.31
C ASP A 133 15.33 16.90 -17.22
N GLN A 134 14.00 16.88 -17.21
CA GLN A 134 13.20 15.66 -17.13
C GLN A 134 13.55 14.67 -18.26
N LYS A 135 13.68 15.16 -19.49
CA LYS A 135 14.03 14.31 -20.63
C LYS A 135 15.47 13.78 -20.53
N GLY A 136 16.37 14.57 -20.00
CA GLY A 136 17.74 14.14 -19.69
C GLY A 136 17.78 13.00 -18.67
N TRP A 137 16.92 13.07 -17.65
CA TRP A 137 16.77 11.98 -16.67
C TRP A 137 16.16 10.72 -17.28
N ILE A 138 15.10 10.85 -18.11
CA ILE A 138 14.49 9.72 -18.83
C ILE A 138 15.56 9.04 -19.70
N LYS A 139 16.33 9.82 -20.45
CA LYS A 139 17.44 9.29 -21.26
C LYS A 139 18.48 8.59 -20.39
N TRP A 140 18.88 9.19 -19.29
CA TRP A 140 19.85 8.59 -18.38
C TRP A 140 19.35 7.25 -17.81
N CYS A 141 18.13 7.17 -17.35
CA CYS A 141 17.51 5.92 -16.86
C CYS A 141 17.51 4.84 -17.94
N TYR A 142 17.11 5.19 -19.16
CA TYR A 142 17.14 4.27 -20.29
C TYR A 142 18.55 3.76 -20.58
N GLU A 143 19.55 4.63 -20.61
CA GLU A 143 20.95 4.24 -20.86
C GLU A 143 21.53 3.36 -19.73
N GLN A 144 21.08 3.51 -18.47
CA GLN A 144 21.45 2.55 -17.42
C GLN A 144 20.88 1.15 -17.73
N THR A 145 19.60 1.06 -18.11
CA THR A 145 18.98 -0.22 -18.52
C THR A 145 19.70 -0.82 -19.74
N ARG A 146 20.12 0.01 -20.70
CA ARG A 146 20.82 -0.41 -21.90
C ARG A 146 22.22 -0.99 -21.63
N LYS A 147 22.89 -0.59 -20.55
CA LYS A 147 24.18 -1.18 -20.15
C LYS A 147 24.10 -2.69 -19.92
N ASP A 148 22.99 -3.12 -19.30
CA ASP A 148 22.72 -4.52 -19.01
C ASP A 148 22.01 -5.24 -20.17
N ASN A 149 21.54 -4.49 -21.17
CA ASN A 149 20.78 -4.95 -22.33
C ASN A 149 21.30 -4.26 -23.61
N PRO A 150 22.51 -4.62 -24.06
CA PRO A 150 23.18 -3.92 -25.18
C PRO A 150 22.47 -4.07 -26.54
N GLU A 151 21.54 -5.02 -26.65
CA GLU A 151 20.66 -5.18 -27.81
C GLU A 151 19.58 -4.11 -27.93
N LEU A 152 19.33 -3.32 -26.89
CA LEU A 152 18.39 -2.20 -26.95
C LEU A 152 18.89 -1.11 -27.89
N PRO A 153 18.00 -0.49 -28.69
CA PRO A 153 18.40 0.57 -29.63
C PRO A 153 18.91 1.82 -28.92
N GLU A 154 19.53 2.71 -29.70
CA GLU A 154 19.86 4.06 -29.23
C GLU A 154 18.59 4.79 -28.75
N PHE A 155 18.74 5.68 -27.73
CA PHE A 155 17.62 6.36 -27.09
C PHE A 155 16.66 7.04 -28.07
N ASP A 156 17.18 7.79 -29.05
CA ASP A 156 16.33 8.51 -30.00
C ASP A 156 15.51 7.58 -30.91
N LYS A 157 16.03 6.39 -31.22
CA LYS A 157 15.31 5.35 -31.95
C LYS A 157 14.28 4.70 -31.04
N PHE A 158 14.64 4.36 -29.82
CA PHE A 158 13.72 3.83 -28.81
C PHE A 158 12.55 4.78 -28.56
N TRP A 159 12.86 6.07 -28.32
CA TRP A 159 11.86 7.09 -28.01
C TRP A 159 10.80 7.25 -29.12
N LYS A 160 11.16 7.00 -30.39
CA LYS A 160 10.26 7.08 -31.54
C LYS A 160 9.54 5.77 -31.87
N ALA A 161 10.09 4.64 -31.48
CA ALA A 161 9.65 3.34 -31.97
C ALA A 161 8.53 2.66 -31.13
N GLY A 162 8.29 3.14 -29.91
CA GLY A 162 7.36 2.49 -28.97
C GLY A 162 7.98 1.31 -28.22
N PRO A 163 7.18 0.39 -27.66
CA PRO A 163 7.64 -0.66 -26.76
C PRO A 163 8.76 -1.50 -27.34
N THR A 164 9.82 -1.72 -26.56
CA THR A 164 10.95 -2.57 -26.91
C THR A 164 11.06 -3.70 -25.89
N GLN A 165 11.12 -4.95 -26.37
CA GLN A 165 11.28 -6.11 -25.49
C GLN A 165 12.74 -6.22 -25.01
N LEU A 166 12.91 -6.57 -23.74
CA LEU A 166 14.22 -6.89 -23.16
C LEU A 166 14.54 -8.36 -23.41
N PHE A 167 15.53 -8.66 -24.23
CA PHE A 167 15.80 -10.02 -24.70
C PHE A 167 16.71 -10.84 -23.77
N ASN A 168 17.39 -10.21 -22.80
CA ASN A 168 18.26 -10.92 -21.85
C ASN A 168 17.50 -11.65 -20.74
N VAL A 169 16.18 -11.49 -20.67
CA VAL A 169 15.35 -12.18 -19.69
C VAL A 169 15.04 -13.60 -20.16
N LYS A 170 15.48 -14.56 -19.38
CA LYS A 170 15.14 -15.97 -19.61
C LYS A 170 13.63 -16.14 -19.41
N TRP A 171 12.94 -16.58 -20.45
CA TRP A 171 11.53 -16.95 -20.37
C TRP A 171 11.30 -18.04 -19.33
N GLN A 172 10.25 -17.88 -18.56
CA GLN A 172 9.81 -18.83 -17.53
C GLN A 172 10.93 -19.19 -16.54
N PRO A 173 11.37 -18.26 -15.68
CA PRO A 173 12.30 -18.60 -14.63
C PRO A 173 11.64 -19.63 -13.70
N ILE A 174 12.15 -20.86 -13.73
CA ILE A 174 11.73 -21.88 -12.76
C ILE A 174 12.43 -21.57 -11.46
N MET A 175 11.66 -21.22 -10.43
CA MET A 175 12.18 -20.87 -9.12
C MET A 175 13.08 -21.98 -8.57
N PHE A 176 14.28 -21.60 -8.17
CA PHE A 176 15.30 -22.51 -7.64
C PHE A 176 15.70 -23.66 -8.57
N LYS A 177 15.56 -23.52 -9.90
CA LYS A 177 15.86 -24.61 -10.84
C LYS A 177 17.28 -25.14 -10.64
N GLU A 178 18.30 -24.28 -10.65
CA GLU A 178 19.71 -24.67 -10.51
C GLU A 178 19.99 -25.37 -9.18
N PHE A 179 19.40 -24.88 -8.08
CA PHE A 179 19.46 -25.54 -6.78
C PHE A 179 18.77 -26.91 -6.78
N ARG A 180 17.63 -27.05 -7.44
CA ARG A 180 16.90 -28.31 -7.53
C ARG A 180 17.62 -29.34 -8.37
N ASP A 181 18.27 -28.90 -9.45
CA ASP A 181 19.01 -29.78 -10.36
C ASP A 181 20.33 -30.25 -9.71
N ASP A 182 21.05 -29.36 -9.01
CA ASP A 182 22.29 -29.70 -8.31
C ASP A 182 22.48 -28.77 -7.09
N PRO A 183 21.98 -29.15 -5.91
CA PRO A 183 22.05 -28.32 -4.70
C PRO A 183 23.46 -28.17 -4.11
N VAL A 184 24.40 -29.03 -4.51
CA VAL A 184 25.79 -28.94 -4.05
C VAL A 184 26.54 -27.89 -4.85
N LYS A 185 26.34 -27.87 -6.17
CA LYS A 185 26.99 -26.92 -7.08
C LYS A 185 26.34 -25.53 -6.99
N ASN A 186 25.04 -25.47 -6.74
CA ASN A 186 24.23 -24.24 -6.71
C ASN A 186 23.51 -24.10 -5.35
N PRO A 187 24.24 -23.96 -4.24
CA PRO A 187 23.62 -23.82 -2.93
C PRO A 187 22.78 -22.54 -2.84
N LEU A 188 21.76 -22.53 -2.01
CA LEU A 188 21.00 -21.33 -1.70
C LEU A 188 21.85 -20.33 -0.90
N LYS A 189 21.50 -19.05 -0.98
CA LYS A 189 22.14 -17.97 -0.20
C LYS A 189 21.65 -17.96 1.26
N THR A 190 21.58 -19.12 1.88
CA THR A 190 21.27 -19.33 3.30
C THR A 190 22.51 -19.83 4.03
N PRO A 191 22.63 -19.69 5.35
CA PRO A 191 23.76 -20.20 6.12
C PRO A 191 24.07 -21.68 5.87
N SER A 192 23.04 -22.51 5.68
CA SER A 192 23.19 -23.95 5.41
C SER A 192 23.36 -24.28 3.92
N GLY A 193 23.17 -23.32 3.03
CA GLY A 193 23.09 -23.56 1.58
C GLY A 193 21.82 -24.28 1.14
N LYS A 194 20.88 -24.53 2.06
CA LYS A 194 19.64 -25.29 1.85
C LYS A 194 18.42 -24.45 2.23
N ILE A 195 17.22 -24.99 2.01
CA ILE A 195 15.98 -24.42 2.53
C ILE A 195 15.99 -24.59 4.06
N GLU A 196 15.92 -23.48 4.78
CA GLU A 196 15.90 -23.47 6.25
C GLU A 196 14.47 -23.30 6.76
N ILE A 197 13.93 -24.38 7.34
CA ILE A 197 12.62 -24.33 8.00
C ILE A 197 12.76 -23.69 9.39
N TYR A 198 13.86 -23.97 10.09
CA TYR A 198 14.23 -23.29 11.31
C TYR A 198 15.11 -22.09 11.00
N SER A 199 14.71 -20.90 11.45
CA SER A 199 15.46 -19.66 11.25
C SER A 199 16.24 -19.27 12.49
N GLU A 200 17.57 -19.45 12.46
CA GLU A 200 18.47 -18.96 13.53
C GLU A 200 18.35 -17.44 13.74
N ALA A 201 18.14 -16.68 12.67
CA ALA A 201 17.96 -15.24 12.75
C ALA A 201 16.71 -14.87 13.56
N LEU A 202 15.57 -15.54 13.32
CA LEU A 202 14.34 -15.33 14.09
C LEU A 202 14.50 -15.86 15.53
N ALA A 203 15.19 -16.97 15.74
CA ALA A 203 15.49 -17.49 17.09
C ALA A 203 16.31 -16.49 17.92
N ASN A 204 17.32 -15.87 17.32
CA ASN A 204 18.11 -14.83 17.98
C ASN A 204 17.30 -13.55 18.19
N LEU A 205 16.47 -13.16 17.23
CA LEU A 205 15.60 -12.01 17.36
C LEU A 205 14.59 -12.15 18.50
N SER A 206 14.02 -13.34 18.68
CA SER A 206 13.08 -13.64 19.77
C SER A 206 13.70 -13.48 21.18
N LYS A 207 15.02 -13.62 21.29
CA LYS A 207 15.75 -13.45 22.54
C LYS A 207 16.18 -12.01 22.80
N THR A 208 16.40 -11.23 21.74
CA THR A 208 17.01 -9.90 21.83
C THR A 208 16.02 -8.75 21.70
N TRP A 209 14.83 -9.00 21.18
CA TRP A 209 13.80 -7.98 21.02
C TRP A 209 12.85 -7.95 22.21
N VAL A 210 12.57 -6.75 22.70
CA VAL A 210 11.49 -6.52 23.66
C VAL A 210 10.19 -6.46 22.89
N LEU A 211 9.37 -7.51 23.02
CA LEU A 211 8.08 -7.62 22.37
C LEU A 211 6.98 -7.07 23.28
N PRO A 212 5.93 -6.47 22.70
CA PRO A 212 4.69 -6.20 23.43
C PRO A 212 4.13 -7.49 24.04
N LYS A 213 3.42 -7.34 25.17
CA LYS A 213 2.83 -8.50 25.86
C LYS A 213 1.89 -9.27 24.93
N GLY A 214 2.17 -10.56 24.76
CA GLY A 214 1.39 -11.47 23.92
C GLY A 214 1.90 -11.63 22.50
N ASP A 215 2.91 -10.85 22.06
CA ASP A 215 3.56 -11.06 20.78
C ASP A 215 4.59 -12.19 20.86
N VAL A 216 4.74 -12.94 19.78
CA VAL A 216 5.67 -14.07 19.69
C VAL A 216 6.41 -14.03 18.36
N ILE A 217 7.74 -14.12 18.42
CA ILE A 217 8.58 -14.41 17.25
C ILE A 217 8.97 -15.89 17.32
N SER A 218 8.56 -16.66 16.31
CA SER A 218 8.88 -18.09 16.23
C SER A 218 9.97 -18.35 15.20
N ALA A 219 10.95 -19.17 15.56
CA ALA A 219 11.98 -19.65 14.63
C ALA A 219 11.44 -20.67 13.61
N LEU A 220 10.29 -21.27 13.89
CA LEU A 220 9.61 -22.20 13.00
C LEU A 220 8.31 -21.60 12.47
N PRO A 221 7.92 -21.87 11.22
CA PRO A 221 6.59 -21.53 10.71
C PRO A 221 5.55 -22.38 11.46
N LYS A 222 4.83 -21.76 12.36
CA LYS A 222 3.74 -22.41 13.13
C LYS A 222 2.61 -21.42 13.33
N PHE A 223 1.41 -21.95 13.56
CA PHE A 223 0.29 -21.13 13.94
C PHE A 223 0.58 -20.45 15.30
N VAL A 224 0.36 -19.15 15.34
CA VAL A 224 0.38 -18.35 16.57
C VAL A 224 -0.94 -17.63 16.69
N GLN A 225 -1.62 -17.83 17.84
CA GLN A 225 -2.84 -17.09 18.13
C GLN A 225 -2.52 -15.59 18.18
N THR A 226 -3.14 -14.84 17.30
CA THR A 226 -3.02 -13.38 17.26
C THR A 226 -4.24 -12.71 17.91
N PHE A 227 -4.26 -11.37 17.89
CA PHE A 227 -5.40 -10.59 18.39
C PHE A 227 -6.54 -10.59 17.37
N ASP A 228 -7.77 -10.38 17.85
CA ASP A 228 -8.97 -10.30 17.02
C ASP A 228 -9.27 -11.59 16.23
N MET A 229 -8.85 -12.73 16.74
CA MET A 229 -9.11 -14.05 16.15
C MET A 229 -10.21 -14.82 16.91
N PRO A 230 -10.81 -15.86 16.30
CA PRO A 230 -11.70 -16.76 17.01
C PRO A 230 -11.02 -17.29 18.28
N GLY A 231 -11.74 -17.23 19.41
CA GLY A 231 -11.20 -17.61 20.74
C GLY A 231 -10.65 -16.44 21.55
N ASP A 232 -10.44 -15.25 20.97
CA ASP A 232 -10.13 -14.05 21.73
C ASP A 232 -11.37 -13.57 22.54
N LYS A 233 -11.11 -12.76 23.57
CA LYS A 233 -12.18 -12.15 24.39
C LYS A 233 -13.13 -11.29 23.55
N ALA A 234 -12.61 -10.60 22.54
CA ALA A 234 -13.38 -9.78 21.62
C ALA A 234 -14.40 -10.61 20.82
N ALA A 235 -14.12 -11.87 20.48
CA ALA A 235 -15.03 -12.75 19.74
C ALA A 235 -16.34 -13.06 20.48
N LYS A 236 -16.37 -12.96 21.82
CA LYS A 236 -17.60 -13.11 22.60
C LYS A 236 -18.57 -11.94 22.39
N LYS A 237 -18.04 -10.74 22.17
CA LYS A 237 -18.82 -9.51 21.94
C LYS A 237 -19.09 -9.30 20.45
N TYR A 238 -18.14 -9.66 19.60
CA TYR A 238 -18.16 -9.51 18.15
C TYR A 238 -17.96 -10.87 17.48
N PRO A 239 -19.04 -11.67 17.34
CA PRO A 239 -18.94 -13.09 17.00
C PRO A 239 -18.59 -13.35 15.53
N LEU A 240 -18.71 -12.36 14.64
CA LEU A 240 -18.33 -12.50 13.24
C LEU A 240 -16.86 -12.14 13.04
N GLN A 241 -16.09 -13.04 12.44
CA GLN A 241 -14.75 -12.74 11.97
C GLN A 241 -14.84 -11.91 10.69
N CYS A 242 -14.32 -10.67 10.74
CA CYS A 242 -14.32 -9.79 9.58
C CYS A 242 -12.93 -9.75 8.93
N PHE A 243 -12.86 -9.84 7.60
CA PHE A 243 -11.63 -9.67 6.85
C PHE A 243 -11.81 -8.75 5.64
N GLY A 244 -10.68 -8.19 5.17
CA GLY A 244 -10.63 -7.39 3.95
C GLY A 244 -10.28 -8.25 2.75
N TYR A 245 -11.05 -8.14 1.67
CA TYR A 245 -10.73 -8.81 0.40
C TYR A 245 -10.42 -7.79 -0.70
N HIS A 246 -9.66 -8.21 -1.72
CA HIS A 246 -9.40 -7.37 -2.88
C HIS A 246 -10.60 -7.36 -3.82
N GLY A 247 -11.23 -6.20 -3.99
CA GLY A 247 -12.32 -6.01 -4.94
C GLY A 247 -11.80 -5.82 -6.37
N HIS A 248 -12.56 -6.27 -7.37
CA HIS A 248 -12.17 -6.15 -8.78
C HIS A 248 -12.21 -4.71 -9.32
N GLY A 249 -12.98 -3.83 -8.68
CA GLY A 249 -13.19 -2.44 -9.14
C GLY A 249 -12.08 -1.46 -8.80
N ARG A 250 -11.03 -1.90 -8.10
CA ARG A 250 -9.93 -1.00 -7.68
C ARG A 250 -8.64 -1.75 -7.35
N THR A 251 -7.53 -1.03 -7.38
CA THR A 251 -6.24 -1.51 -6.88
C THR A 251 -5.93 -0.76 -5.58
N HIS A 252 -6.04 -1.46 -4.44
CA HIS A 252 -6.03 -0.84 -3.11
C HIS A 252 -7.04 0.32 -3.04
N SER A 253 -6.61 1.57 -2.87
CA SER A 253 -7.49 2.75 -2.84
C SER A 253 -7.59 3.51 -4.18
N THR A 254 -6.80 3.10 -5.17
CA THR A 254 -6.83 3.69 -6.52
C THR A 254 -8.12 3.29 -7.24
N PHE A 255 -8.72 4.25 -7.92
CA PHE A 255 -10.00 4.15 -8.65
C PHE A 255 -11.26 4.12 -7.77
N HIS A 256 -11.16 4.20 -6.45
CA HIS A 256 -12.35 4.30 -5.59
C HIS A 256 -13.18 5.57 -5.86
N ASN A 257 -12.55 6.63 -6.37
CA ASN A 257 -13.22 7.87 -6.77
C ASN A 257 -14.02 7.77 -8.07
N LEU A 258 -13.95 6.66 -8.82
CA LEU A 258 -14.64 6.49 -10.10
C LEU A 258 -16.06 5.94 -9.88
N PRO A 259 -17.13 6.74 -10.10
CA PRO A 259 -18.50 6.32 -9.79
C PRO A 259 -18.94 5.09 -10.59
N TRP A 260 -18.60 5.01 -11.87
CA TRP A 260 -18.97 3.91 -12.75
C TRP A 260 -18.32 2.57 -12.35
N LEU A 261 -17.11 2.56 -11.80
CA LEU A 261 -16.52 1.34 -11.24
C LEU A 261 -17.23 0.91 -9.95
N ARG A 262 -17.65 1.87 -9.12
CA ARG A 262 -18.40 1.58 -7.90
C ARG A 262 -19.82 1.14 -8.15
N GLU A 263 -20.42 1.54 -9.26
CA GLU A 263 -21.71 1.06 -9.70
C GLU A 263 -21.66 -0.44 -10.07
N VAL A 264 -20.61 -0.86 -10.79
CA VAL A 264 -20.40 -2.27 -11.18
C VAL A 264 -19.89 -3.11 -10.02
N HIS A 265 -19.05 -2.53 -9.16
CA HIS A 265 -18.42 -3.20 -8.01
C HIS A 265 -18.68 -2.40 -6.72
N PRO A 266 -19.90 -2.46 -6.18
CA PRO A 266 -20.30 -1.68 -5.01
C PRO A 266 -19.56 -2.13 -3.76
N ASP A 267 -19.33 -1.18 -2.86
CA ASP A 267 -18.81 -1.46 -1.52
C ASP A 267 -19.93 -2.08 -0.67
N GLN A 268 -19.83 -3.38 -0.39
CA GLN A 268 -20.83 -4.15 0.36
C GLN A 268 -20.12 -5.04 1.39
N VAL A 269 -20.79 -5.33 2.50
CA VAL A 269 -20.35 -6.42 3.38
C VAL A 269 -20.96 -7.73 2.92
N LEU A 270 -20.09 -8.70 2.61
CA LEU A 270 -20.54 -10.07 2.36
C LEU A 270 -20.86 -10.73 3.69
N ILE A 271 -22.05 -11.31 3.81
CA ILE A 271 -22.52 -12.04 4.99
C ILE A 271 -23.22 -13.33 4.59
N ASN A 272 -22.96 -14.42 5.35
CA ASN A 272 -23.63 -15.68 5.09
C ASN A 272 -25.13 -15.59 5.38
N GLU A 273 -25.96 -16.30 4.60
CA GLU A 273 -27.42 -16.32 4.75
C GLU A 273 -27.89 -16.74 6.15
N LEU A 274 -27.17 -17.64 6.81
CA LEU A 274 -27.50 -18.10 8.16
C LEU A 274 -27.23 -16.99 9.19
N ASP A 275 -26.11 -16.28 9.04
CA ASP A 275 -25.74 -15.16 9.89
C ASP A 275 -26.64 -13.95 9.68
N ALA A 276 -27.05 -13.69 8.45
CA ALA A 276 -27.99 -12.65 8.07
C ALA A 276 -29.38 -12.93 8.68
N LYS A 277 -29.87 -14.17 8.54
CA LYS A 277 -31.18 -14.60 9.05
C LYS A 277 -31.32 -14.36 10.56
N VAL A 278 -30.33 -14.76 11.36
CA VAL A 278 -30.42 -14.62 12.84
C VAL A 278 -30.30 -13.15 13.28
N ARG A 279 -29.94 -12.26 12.38
CA ARG A 279 -29.83 -10.80 12.59
C ARG A 279 -30.94 -10.01 11.91
N ASN A 280 -31.89 -10.68 11.26
CA ASN A 280 -32.95 -10.08 10.44
C ASN A 280 -32.41 -9.09 9.38
N ILE A 281 -31.34 -9.49 8.69
CA ILE A 281 -30.72 -8.71 7.62
C ILE A 281 -31.17 -9.29 6.28
N ALA A 282 -31.76 -8.46 5.43
CA ALA A 282 -32.05 -8.78 4.03
C ALA A 282 -30.90 -8.33 3.11
N ASP A 283 -30.85 -8.92 1.90
CA ASP A 283 -29.91 -8.48 0.87
C ASP A 283 -30.18 -7.02 0.48
N GLY A 284 -29.15 -6.19 0.41
CA GLY A 284 -29.24 -4.76 0.15
C GLY A 284 -29.52 -3.88 1.37
N ASP A 285 -29.84 -4.44 2.53
CA ASP A 285 -30.04 -3.64 3.75
C ASP A 285 -28.79 -2.86 4.10
N LYS A 286 -29.00 -1.60 4.52
CA LYS A 286 -27.93 -0.79 5.08
C LYS A 286 -27.64 -1.23 6.52
N VAL A 287 -26.43 -1.73 6.75
CA VAL A 287 -26.02 -2.30 8.01
C VAL A 287 -24.80 -1.58 8.61
N HIS A 288 -24.63 -1.74 9.91
CA HIS A 288 -23.44 -1.34 10.62
C HIS A 288 -22.53 -2.54 10.91
N VAL A 289 -21.29 -2.49 10.44
CA VAL A 289 -20.23 -3.39 10.84
C VAL A 289 -19.33 -2.65 11.83
N PHE A 290 -19.20 -3.17 13.04
CA PHE A 290 -18.58 -2.42 14.13
C PHE A 290 -17.82 -3.28 15.14
N ASN A 291 -16.92 -2.65 15.85
CA ASN A 291 -16.24 -3.16 17.04
C ASN A 291 -15.87 -1.99 17.98
N ASP A 292 -15.02 -2.24 18.99
CA ASP A 292 -14.62 -1.21 19.95
C ASP A 292 -13.82 -0.04 19.32
N ARG A 293 -13.23 -0.23 18.12
CA ARG A 293 -12.43 0.79 17.41
C ARG A 293 -13.27 1.70 16.54
N GLY A 294 -14.33 1.18 15.94
CA GLY A 294 -15.16 2.00 15.07
C GLY A 294 -16.37 1.28 14.50
N CYS A 295 -17.04 1.99 13.60
CA CYS A 295 -18.23 1.55 12.90
C CYS A 295 -18.18 2.00 11.43
N ILE A 296 -18.48 1.10 10.51
CA ILE A 296 -18.73 1.41 9.11
C ILE A 296 -20.19 1.16 8.76
N GLU A 297 -20.78 2.05 7.97
CA GLU A 297 -22.12 1.89 7.40
C GLU A 297 -21.98 1.43 5.95
N VAL A 298 -22.58 0.29 5.60
CA VAL A 298 -22.39 -0.33 4.29
C VAL A 298 -23.59 -1.21 3.94
N PRO A 299 -23.99 -1.35 2.64
CA PRO A 299 -25.01 -2.31 2.24
C PRO A 299 -24.56 -3.76 2.51
N ALA A 300 -25.51 -4.62 2.91
CA ALA A 300 -25.26 -6.05 3.04
C ALA A 300 -25.43 -6.76 1.70
N HIS A 301 -24.54 -7.70 1.38
CA HIS A 301 -24.74 -8.69 0.34
C HIS A 301 -24.83 -10.08 0.97
N VAL A 302 -26.06 -10.61 1.02
CA VAL A 302 -26.36 -11.91 1.61
C VAL A 302 -26.03 -13.01 0.59
N THR A 303 -25.10 -13.91 0.94
CA THR A 303 -24.60 -14.90 -0.03
C THR A 303 -24.15 -16.19 0.65
N LYS A 304 -24.27 -17.30 -0.08
CA LYS A 304 -23.73 -18.62 0.30
C LYS A 304 -22.21 -18.74 0.04
N ARG A 305 -21.61 -17.76 -0.63
CA ARG A 305 -20.18 -17.81 -1.03
C ARG A 305 -19.21 -17.49 0.11
N ILE A 306 -19.71 -17.10 1.26
CA ILE A 306 -18.92 -16.90 2.48
C ILE A 306 -19.40 -17.88 3.55
N MET A 307 -18.47 -18.40 4.34
CA MET A 307 -18.82 -19.39 5.39
C MET A 307 -19.54 -18.72 6.57
N PRO A 308 -20.41 -19.45 7.29
CA PRO A 308 -21.01 -18.94 8.53
C PRO A 308 -19.97 -18.52 9.57
N GLY A 309 -20.28 -17.48 10.33
CA GLY A 309 -19.37 -16.91 11.33
C GLY A 309 -18.35 -15.94 10.76
N VAL A 310 -18.36 -15.69 9.44
CA VAL A 310 -17.43 -14.80 8.75
C VAL A 310 -18.18 -13.75 7.96
N CYS A 311 -17.64 -12.51 7.95
CA CYS A 311 -18.08 -11.47 7.02
C CYS A 311 -16.85 -10.84 6.33
N ALA A 312 -17.07 -10.21 5.17
CA ALA A 312 -15.98 -9.63 4.41
C ALA A 312 -16.36 -8.28 3.82
N VAL A 313 -15.44 -7.33 3.88
CA VAL A 313 -15.58 -5.98 3.32
C VAL A 313 -14.45 -5.73 2.33
N PRO A 314 -14.70 -5.15 1.13
CA PRO A 314 -13.63 -4.89 0.19
C PRO A 314 -12.65 -3.85 0.75
N GLN A 315 -11.34 -4.16 0.68
CA GLN A 315 -10.31 -3.23 1.13
C GLN A 315 -10.18 -2.02 0.19
N GLY A 316 -9.56 -0.93 0.69
CA GLY A 316 -9.16 0.21 -0.13
C GLY A 316 -10.25 1.25 -0.35
N ALA A 317 -11.42 1.10 0.23
CA ALA A 317 -12.42 2.16 0.24
C ALA A 317 -11.85 3.44 0.88
N TRP A 318 -12.34 4.60 0.47
CA TRP A 318 -11.89 5.86 1.00
C TRP A 318 -12.59 6.20 2.32
N TYR A 319 -11.80 6.47 3.36
CA TYR A 319 -12.31 6.89 4.66
C TYR A 319 -13.17 8.14 4.54
N LYS A 320 -14.43 8.05 4.98
CA LYS A 320 -15.43 9.12 4.92
C LYS A 320 -16.20 9.18 6.24
N PRO A 321 -15.61 9.73 7.32
CA PRO A 321 -16.26 9.80 8.62
C PRO A 321 -17.38 10.84 8.64
N VAL A 322 -18.50 10.48 9.26
CA VAL A 322 -19.60 11.38 9.59
C VAL A 322 -19.92 11.31 11.07
N LYS A 323 -20.39 12.39 11.65
CA LYS A 323 -20.92 12.40 13.01
C LYS A 323 -22.41 12.10 12.97
N LYS A 324 -22.84 11.07 13.70
CA LYS A 324 -24.22 10.63 13.78
C LYS A 324 -24.50 10.20 15.23
N ASP A 325 -25.43 10.83 15.89
CA ASP A 325 -25.80 10.57 17.30
C ASP A 325 -24.58 10.52 18.24
N GLY A 326 -23.66 11.49 18.10
CA GLY A 326 -22.46 11.60 18.91
C GLY A 326 -21.34 10.60 18.59
N LYS A 327 -21.57 9.66 17.64
CA LYS A 327 -20.59 8.66 17.21
C LYS A 327 -20.00 9.02 15.87
N THR A 328 -18.76 8.59 15.63
CA THR A 328 -18.15 8.66 14.31
C THR A 328 -18.46 7.36 13.58
N ILE A 329 -19.10 7.48 12.41
CA ILE A 329 -19.43 6.36 11.52
C ILE A 329 -18.72 6.63 10.19
N ASP A 330 -17.97 5.67 9.68
CA ASP A 330 -17.43 5.75 8.34
C ASP A 330 -18.49 5.28 7.33
N VAL A 331 -18.90 6.16 6.45
CA VAL A 331 -19.85 5.88 5.36
C VAL A 331 -19.14 5.59 4.02
N GLY A 332 -17.81 5.50 4.04
CA GLY A 332 -16.99 5.15 2.90
C GLY A 332 -16.73 3.65 2.76
N ALA A 333 -17.20 2.83 3.71
CA ALA A 333 -16.94 1.38 3.77
C ALA A 333 -15.45 1.02 3.99
N PHE A 334 -14.71 1.86 4.71
CA PHE A 334 -13.28 1.68 4.91
C PHE A 334 -12.97 0.69 6.05
N ILE A 335 -12.52 -0.49 5.69
CA ILE A 335 -12.31 -1.60 6.64
C ILE A 335 -11.30 -1.26 7.76
N ASN A 336 -10.32 -0.39 7.50
CA ASN A 336 -9.34 0.00 8.52
C ASN A 336 -9.92 0.83 9.68
N THR A 337 -11.18 1.23 9.58
CA THR A 337 -11.97 1.71 10.72
C THR A 337 -12.12 0.65 11.81
N LEU A 338 -12.04 -0.63 11.45
CA LEU A 338 -12.25 -1.79 12.32
C LEU A 338 -10.96 -2.51 12.70
N THR A 339 -9.88 -2.31 11.96
CA THR A 339 -8.58 -2.97 12.22
C THR A 339 -7.81 -2.26 13.33
N GLY A 340 -6.88 -2.97 13.97
CA GLY A 340 -6.04 -2.40 15.03
C GLY A 340 -4.78 -1.74 14.48
N HIS A 341 -4.20 -0.80 15.24
CA HIS A 341 -2.91 -0.17 14.94
C HIS A 341 -1.75 -0.81 15.72
N ARG A 342 -1.94 -2.00 16.25
CA ARG A 342 -0.88 -2.72 16.97
C ARG A 342 0.26 -3.07 16.02
N PRO A 343 1.51 -2.66 16.33
CA PRO A 343 2.65 -3.02 15.50
C PRO A 343 2.82 -4.55 15.45
N SER A 344 3.11 -5.09 14.28
CA SER A 344 3.56 -6.48 14.17
C SER A 344 5.02 -6.60 14.63
N PRO A 345 5.41 -7.74 15.18
CA PRO A 345 6.78 -8.02 15.57
C PRO A 345 7.78 -7.90 14.42
#